data_f892530537e13971e5683e38a8b8528c
#
_entry.id   f892530537e13971e5683e38a8b8528c
#
_cell.length_a   1.000
_cell.length_b   1.000
_cell.length_c   1.000
_cell.angle_alpha   90.00
_cell.angle_beta   90.00
_cell.angle_gamma   90.00
#
_symmetry.space_group_name_H-M   'P 1'
#
loop_
_entity.id
_entity.type
_entity.pdbx_description
1 polymer ?
#
loop_
_entity_poly.entity_id
_entity_poly.type
_entity_poly.pdbx_seq_one_letter_code
_entity_poly.pdbx_strand_id
1 'polypeptide(L)'
;MTARQKGFAGADSREALGALLSEGVEELGLALSDAQLDKLLDYVALLAKWNAVYNLTAIRDPRQMLIQHILDSLSIVPHLASLGPSSVLDVGSGGGLPGIVLAIVLSDWTVTLNDVVHKKTAFQAQAKAELGLTNLSVVTGRVETLKPGVEVPAKFDVIVSRAFAELADFVTLARHLVAEKGAIWAMKGVRPDGEIERLPAGSHAKQIIRLKVPSLEAERHLVEVTLDVDS
;
A
#
# COMPACT_ATOMS: atom_id res chain seq x y z
N MET A 1 -4.15 -20.41 26.57
CA MET A 1 -4.32 -20.54 25.10
C MET A 1 -5.19 -19.39 24.65
N THR A 2 -4.56 -18.36 24.14
CA THR A 2 -5.18 -17.10 23.76
C THR A 2 -5.89 -17.26 22.41
N ALA A 3 -6.96 -16.46 22.17
CA ALA A 3 -7.84 -16.48 20.99
C ALA A 3 -7.13 -16.28 19.61
N ARG A 4 -5.81 -16.02 19.61
CA ARG A 4 -4.95 -15.82 18.43
C ARG A 4 -4.69 -17.07 17.58
N GLN A 5 -4.99 -18.30 18.08
CA GLN A 5 -4.59 -19.56 17.42
C GLN A 5 -5.68 -20.23 16.56
N LYS A 6 -6.87 -19.62 16.36
CA LYS A 6 -7.98 -20.24 15.62
C LYS A 6 -8.20 -19.58 14.25
N GLY A 7 -7.24 -19.68 13.31
CA GLY A 7 -7.46 -19.03 12.01
C GLY A 7 -7.04 -19.87 10.79
N PHE A 8 -5.97 -20.60 10.89
CA PHE A 8 -5.37 -21.26 9.74
C PHE A 8 -5.02 -22.71 10.06
N ALA A 9 -5.15 -23.64 9.12
CA ALA A 9 -4.84 -25.06 9.28
C ALA A 9 -3.90 -25.53 8.14
N GLY A 10 -2.95 -26.44 8.48
CA GLY A 10 -2.06 -27.04 7.49
C GLY A 10 -1.05 -26.05 6.87
N ALA A 11 -0.95 -26.01 5.54
CA ALA A 11 -0.04 -25.15 4.78
C ALA A 11 -0.30 -23.65 5.01
N ASP A 12 -1.48 -23.28 5.48
CA ASP A 12 -1.88 -21.92 5.81
C ASP A 12 -1.77 -21.64 7.32
N SER A 13 -1.12 -22.49 8.09
CA SER A 13 -0.89 -22.22 9.50
C SER A 13 -0.11 -20.92 9.69
N ARG A 14 -0.35 -20.21 10.82
CA ARG A 14 0.39 -18.98 11.14
C ARG A 14 1.91 -19.21 11.09
N GLU A 15 2.36 -20.38 11.49
CA GLU A 15 3.78 -20.75 11.46
C GLU A 15 4.30 -20.85 10.01
N ALA A 16 3.57 -21.51 9.11
CA ALA A 16 3.95 -21.64 7.71
C ALA A 16 3.93 -20.28 6.98
N LEU A 17 2.90 -19.44 7.25
CA LEU A 17 2.84 -18.08 6.73
C LEU A 17 3.96 -17.20 7.30
N GLY A 18 4.32 -17.39 8.58
CA GLY A 18 5.42 -16.68 9.22
C GLY A 18 6.77 -17.01 8.59
N ALA A 19 7.03 -18.28 8.30
CA ALA A 19 8.26 -18.72 7.61
C ALA A 19 8.34 -18.07 6.20
N LEU A 20 7.26 -18.15 5.41
CA LEU A 20 7.20 -17.54 4.09
C LEU A 20 7.39 -16.02 4.13
N LEU A 21 6.79 -15.34 5.12
CA LEU A 21 6.96 -13.90 5.30
C LEU A 21 8.41 -13.55 5.62
N SER A 22 9.05 -14.29 6.53
CA SER A 22 10.44 -14.05 6.93
C SER A 22 11.41 -14.26 5.78
N GLU A 23 11.25 -15.33 5.00
CA GLU A 23 12.03 -15.57 3.79
C GLU A 23 11.86 -14.43 2.78
N GLY A 24 10.62 -13.99 2.56
CA GLY A 24 10.34 -12.89 1.63
C GLY A 24 10.91 -11.55 2.08
N VAL A 25 10.87 -11.25 3.37
CA VAL A 25 11.45 -10.04 3.97
C VAL A 25 12.98 -10.04 3.82
N GLU A 26 13.64 -11.19 4.05
CA GLU A 26 15.07 -11.35 3.85
C GLU A 26 15.44 -11.17 2.37
N GLU A 27 14.69 -11.77 1.44
CA GLU A 27 14.91 -11.64 -0.01
C GLU A 27 14.75 -10.19 -0.50
N LEU A 28 13.88 -9.40 0.15
CA LEU A 28 13.71 -7.97 -0.12
C LEU A 28 14.79 -7.10 0.54
N GLY A 29 15.68 -7.68 1.35
CA GLY A 29 16.71 -6.96 2.08
C GLY A 29 16.15 -6.06 3.19
N LEU A 30 14.98 -6.37 3.72
CA LEU A 30 14.33 -5.58 4.78
C LEU A 30 14.69 -6.14 6.16
N ALA A 31 14.89 -5.25 7.13
CA ALA A 31 15.11 -5.60 8.53
C ALA A 31 13.83 -5.24 9.32
N LEU A 32 12.94 -6.23 9.51
CA LEU A 32 11.71 -6.05 10.28
C LEU A 32 11.86 -6.72 11.66
N SER A 33 11.31 -6.08 12.68
CA SER A 33 11.20 -6.67 14.01
C SER A 33 10.13 -7.76 14.08
N ASP A 34 10.23 -8.67 15.04
CA ASP A 34 9.21 -9.70 15.30
C ASP A 34 7.82 -9.09 15.47
N ALA A 35 7.72 -7.94 16.13
CA ALA A 35 6.47 -7.22 16.31
C ALA A 35 5.86 -6.72 14.98
N GLN A 36 6.67 -6.33 14.00
CA GLN A 36 6.21 -5.95 12.67
C GLN A 36 5.78 -7.17 11.86
N LEU A 37 6.54 -8.26 11.91
CA LEU A 37 6.17 -9.53 11.28
C LEU A 37 4.84 -10.07 11.84
N ASP A 38 4.68 -10.06 13.17
CA ASP A 38 3.42 -10.45 13.82
C ASP A 38 2.24 -9.58 13.38
N LYS A 39 2.41 -8.26 13.29
CA LYS A 39 1.35 -7.35 12.81
C LYS A 39 0.98 -7.61 11.34
N LEU A 40 1.94 -7.93 10.49
CA LEU A 40 1.67 -8.29 9.09
C LEU A 40 0.85 -9.60 9.00
N LEU A 41 1.16 -10.60 9.81
CA LEU A 41 0.38 -11.84 9.89
C LEU A 41 -1.01 -11.62 10.48
N ASP A 42 -1.14 -10.80 11.51
CA ASP A 42 -2.43 -10.41 12.09
C ASP A 42 -3.29 -9.66 11.05
N TYR A 43 -2.65 -8.82 10.23
CA TYR A 43 -3.34 -8.13 9.13
C TYR A 43 -3.86 -9.10 8.05
N VAL A 44 -3.05 -10.10 7.65
CA VAL A 44 -3.52 -11.16 6.73
C VAL A 44 -4.74 -11.88 7.29
N ALA A 45 -4.69 -12.27 8.57
CA ALA A 45 -5.80 -12.95 9.23
C ALA A 45 -7.07 -12.08 9.28
N LEU A 46 -6.92 -10.80 9.59
CA LEU A 46 -8.02 -9.85 9.61
C LEU A 46 -8.62 -9.63 8.22
N LEU A 47 -7.76 -9.45 7.21
CA LEU A 47 -8.18 -9.31 5.81
C LEU A 47 -8.94 -10.54 5.32
N ALA A 48 -8.44 -11.75 5.59
CA ALA A 48 -9.11 -13.00 5.22
C ALA A 48 -10.49 -13.12 5.87
N LYS A 49 -10.59 -12.82 7.18
CA LYS A 49 -11.84 -12.83 7.93
C LYS A 49 -12.90 -11.88 7.34
N TRP A 50 -12.51 -10.64 7.07
CA TRP A 50 -13.42 -9.64 6.50
C TRP A 50 -13.74 -9.92 5.03
N ASN A 51 -12.77 -10.43 4.27
CA ASN A 51 -12.97 -10.76 2.86
C ASN A 51 -14.03 -11.84 2.64
N ALA A 52 -14.18 -12.78 3.59
CA ALA A 52 -15.22 -13.81 3.55
C ALA A 52 -16.65 -13.23 3.54
N VAL A 53 -16.84 -12.01 4.07
CA VAL A 53 -18.16 -11.36 4.17
C VAL A 53 -18.30 -10.20 3.18
N TYR A 54 -17.26 -9.40 3.01
CA TYR A 54 -17.36 -8.10 2.32
C TYR A 54 -16.71 -8.05 0.94
N ASN A 55 -16.04 -9.13 0.50
CA ASN A 55 -15.34 -9.18 -0.79
C ASN A 55 -14.39 -7.97 -1.00
N LEU A 56 -13.46 -7.78 -0.07
CA LEU A 56 -12.47 -6.70 -0.12
C LEU A 56 -11.42 -6.91 -1.19
N THR A 57 -11.11 -8.18 -1.51
CA THR A 57 -10.18 -8.63 -2.54
C THR A 57 -10.70 -9.87 -3.24
N ALA A 58 -10.28 -10.07 -4.49
CA ALA A 58 -10.57 -11.30 -5.23
C ALA A 58 -9.79 -12.51 -4.69
N ILE A 59 -8.68 -12.30 -4.01
CA ILE A 59 -7.84 -13.35 -3.45
C ILE A 59 -8.47 -13.84 -2.14
N ARG A 60 -8.64 -15.15 -2.01
CA ARG A 60 -9.28 -15.78 -0.83
C ARG A 60 -8.31 -16.63 0.00
N ASP A 61 -7.31 -17.19 -0.66
CA ASP A 61 -6.30 -18.02 -0.04
C ASP A 61 -5.31 -17.18 0.76
N PRO A 62 -5.08 -17.46 2.07
CA PRO A 62 -4.22 -16.65 2.93
C PRO A 62 -2.75 -16.61 2.48
N ARG A 63 -2.24 -17.71 1.92
CA ARG A 63 -0.89 -17.76 1.37
C ARG A 63 -0.76 -16.83 0.15
N GLN A 64 -1.77 -16.83 -0.72
CA GLN A 64 -1.82 -15.92 -1.86
C GLN A 64 -2.03 -14.46 -1.42
N MET A 65 -2.79 -14.21 -0.34
CA MET A 65 -2.88 -12.87 0.25
C MET A 65 -1.51 -12.40 0.76
N LEU A 66 -0.76 -13.28 1.42
CA LEU A 66 0.59 -12.94 1.86
C LEU A 66 1.51 -12.58 0.69
N ILE A 67 1.51 -13.38 -0.38
CA ILE A 67 2.37 -13.15 -1.55
C ILE A 67 1.92 -11.91 -2.33
N GLN A 68 0.67 -11.90 -2.79
CA GLN A 68 0.18 -10.90 -3.74
C GLN A 68 -0.28 -9.58 -3.10
N HIS A 69 -0.37 -9.52 -1.77
CA HIS A 69 -0.74 -8.31 -1.06
C HIS A 69 0.39 -7.82 -0.14
N ILE A 70 0.91 -8.69 0.73
CA ILE A 70 1.90 -8.25 1.71
C ILE A 70 3.29 -8.12 1.08
N LEU A 71 3.81 -9.19 0.46
CA LEU A 71 5.13 -9.16 -0.18
C LEU A 71 5.17 -8.21 -1.38
N ASP A 72 4.09 -8.12 -2.15
CA ASP A 72 3.93 -7.12 -3.22
C ASP A 72 4.01 -5.69 -2.65
N SER A 73 3.32 -5.40 -1.55
CA SER A 73 3.41 -4.08 -0.89
C SER A 73 4.76 -3.82 -0.23
N LEU A 74 5.41 -4.84 0.33
CA LEU A 74 6.76 -4.73 0.90
C LEU A 74 7.82 -4.45 -0.16
N SER A 75 7.61 -4.90 -1.40
CA SER A 75 8.59 -4.74 -2.50
C SER A 75 8.89 -3.27 -2.84
N ILE A 76 7.98 -2.35 -2.51
CA ILE A 76 8.22 -0.91 -2.75
C ILE A 76 8.97 -0.24 -1.60
N VAL A 77 9.03 -0.85 -0.42
CA VAL A 77 9.62 -0.24 0.79
C VAL A 77 11.08 0.18 0.60
N PRO A 78 11.98 -0.64 0.00
CA PRO A 78 13.37 -0.24 -0.21
C PRO A 78 13.51 1.06 -1.03
N HIS A 79 12.59 1.28 -1.96
CA HIS A 79 12.61 2.46 -2.85
C HIS A 79 12.06 3.71 -2.17
N LEU A 80 11.04 3.56 -1.32
CA LEU A 80 10.46 4.68 -0.57
C LEU A 80 11.28 5.05 0.66
N ALA A 81 11.82 4.08 1.39
CA ALA A 81 12.56 4.32 2.64
C ALA A 81 13.77 5.25 2.46
N SER A 82 14.35 5.29 1.25
CA SER A 82 15.45 6.21 0.92
C SER A 82 15.05 7.70 0.96
N LEU A 83 13.76 8.01 0.95
CA LEU A 83 13.24 9.38 1.05
C LEU A 83 13.30 9.95 2.49
N GLY A 84 13.50 9.09 3.50
CA GLY A 84 13.38 9.45 4.91
C GLY A 84 11.93 9.56 5.36
N PRO A 85 11.67 9.90 6.66
CA PRO A 85 10.34 10.02 7.21
C PRO A 85 9.45 10.97 6.40
N SER A 86 8.31 10.49 5.96
CA SER A 86 7.46 11.17 4.99
C SER A 86 5.96 10.99 5.30
N SER A 87 5.15 11.83 4.69
CA SER A 87 3.70 11.70 4.67
C SER A 87 3.23 10.97 3.42
N VAL A 88 2.40 9.94 3.61
CA VAL A 88 1.88 9.08 2.52
C VAL A 88 0.38 9.20 2.38
N LEU A 89 -0.11 9.32 1.15
CA LEU A 89 -1.50 9.10 0.78
C LEU A 89 -1.60 7.85 -0.10
N ASP A 90 -2.34 6.84 0.35
CA ASP A 90 -2.68 5.65 -0.45
C ASP A 90 -4.07 5.82 -1.06
N VAL A 91 -4.12 6.03 -2.37
CA VAL A 91 -5.34 6.36 -3.12
C VAL A 91 -5.98 5.10 -3.70
N GLY A 92 -7.27 4.91 -3.39
CA GLY A 92 -7.99 3.71 -3.78
C GLY A 92 -7.49 2.49 -3.03
N SER A 93 -7.14 2.67 -1.76
CA SER A 93 -6.41 1.69 -0.93
C SER A 93 -7.14 0.36 -0.73
N GLY A 94 -8.44 0.26 -1.02
CA GLY A 94 -9.18 -1.00 -0.99
C GLY A 94 -9.15 -1.69 0.37
N GLY A 95 -8.51 -2.85 0.43
CA GLY A 95 -8.20 -3.55 1.68
C GLY A 95 -7.09 -2.87 2.51
N GLY A 96 -6.68 -1.65 2.18
CA GLY A 96 -5.61 -0.93 2.88
C GLY A 96 -4.21 -1.20 2.33
N LEU A 97 -4.10 -1.45 1.02
CA LEU A 97 -2.85 -1.89 0.39
C LEU A 97 -2.41 -0.93 -0.73
N PRO A 98 -1.15 -0.44 -0.67
CA PRO A 98 -0.06 -0.84 0.22
C PRO A 98 -0.04 -0.15 1.60
N GLY A 99 -0.91 0.84 1.87
CA GLY A 99 -0.78 1.78 2.97
C GLY A 99 -0.72 1.17 4.38
N ILE A 100 -1.51 0.12 4.71
CA ILE A 100 -1.41 -0.57 6.02
C ILE A 100 -0.05 -1.23 6.18
N VAL A 101 0.49 -1.86 5.13
CA VAL A 101 1.82 -2.46 5.16
C VAL A 101 2.88 -1.39 5.40
N LEU A 102 2.80 -0.25 4.68
CA LEU A 102 3.70 0.88 4.90
C LEU A 102 3.62 1.42 6.33
N ALA A 103 2.42 1.58 6.89
CA ALA A 103 2.24 2.04 8.26
C ALA A 103 2.81 1.08 9.31
N ILE A 104 2.83 -0.22 9.04
CA ILE A 104 3.44 -1.22 9.93
C ILE A 104 4.96 -1.14 9.89
N VAL A 105 5.55 -1.02 8.70
CA VAL A 105 7.01 -1.18 8.54
C VAL A 105 7.78 0.15 8.59
N LEU A 106 7.13 1.25 8.26
CA LEU A 106 7.68 2.62 8.31
C LEU A 106 7.00 3.39 9.46
N SER A 107 7.30 3.02 10.69
CA SER A 107 6.59 3.48 11.89
C SER A 107 6.74 4.97 12.19
N ASP A 108 7.75 5.60 11.68
CA ASP A 108 8.03 7.05 11.77
C ASP A 108 7.39 7.86 10.64
N TRP A 109 6.73 7.21 9.69
CA TRP A 109 5.95 7.83 8.63
C TRP A 109 4.50 8.04 9.05
N THR A 110 3.83 9.04 8.47
CA THR A 110 2.38 9.21 8.60
C THR A 110 1.69 8.71 7.34
N VAL A 111 0.71 7.83 7.49
CA VAL A 111 -0.01 7.22 6.37
C VAL A 111 -1.48 7.58 6.42
N THR A 112 -2.02 8.03 5.30
CA THR A 112 -3.46 8.26 5.11
C THR A 112 -3.98 7.32 4.03
N LEU A 113 -4.99 6.53 4.36
CA LEU A 113 -5.70 5.69 3.39
C LEU A 113 -6.90 6.44 2.86
N ASN A 114 -7.12 6.38 1.55
CA ASN A 114 -8.31 6.93 0.91
C ASN A 114 -9.01 5.88 0.05
N ASP A 115 -10.31 5.76 0.21
CA ASP A 115 -11.19 5.00 -0.70
C ASP A 115 -12.59 5.62 -0.71
N VAL A 116 -13.30 5.49 -1.83
CA VAL A 116 -14.68 5.99 -1.98
C VAL A 116 -15.71 5.06 -1.35
N VAL A 117 -15.35 3.81 -1.09
CA VAL A 117 -16.25 2.74 -0.67
C VAL A 117 -16.27 2.61 0.85
N HIS A 118 -17.35 3.02 1.50
CA HIS A 118 -17.50 3.00 2.97
C HIS A 118 -17.18 1.67 3.64
N LYS A 119 -17.59 0.53 3.05
CA LYS A 119 -17.27 -0.78 3.63
C LYS A 119 -15.76 -1.08 3.66
N LYS A 120 -14.99 -0.53 2.71
CA LYS A 120 -13.53 -0.66 2.67
C LYS A 120 -12.87 0.23 3.73
N THR A 121 -13.31 1.48 3.84
CA THR A 121 -12.78 2.40 4.87
C THR A 121 -13.18 1.98 6.28
N ALA A 122 -14.36 1.35 6.47
CA ALA A 122 -14.72 0.73 7.73
C ALA A 122 -13.78 -0.44 8.11
N PHE A 123 -13.41 -1.28 7.15
CA PHE A 123 -12.39 -2.32 7.36
C PHE A 123 -11.04 -1.70 7.73
N GLN A 124 -10.61 -0.67 7.02
CA GLN A 124 -9.34 0.02 7.28
C GLN A 124 -9.29 0.63 8.69
N ALA A 125 -10.39 1.24 9.13
CA ALA A 125 -10.52 1.76 10.49
C ALA A 125 -10.46 0.66 11.56
N GLN A 126 -11.08 -0.49 11.29
CA GLN A 126 -10.98 -1.66 12.16
C GLN A 126 -9.55 -2.21 12.21
N ALA A 127 -8.89 -2.34 11.04
CA ALA A 127 -7.50 -2.80 10.97
C ALA A 127 -6.56 -1.86 11.73
N LYS A 128 -6.72 -0.52 11.56
CA LYS A 128 -6.00 0.47 12.36
C LYS A 128 -6.12 0.21 13.86
N ALA A 129 -7.35 -0.01 14.34
CA ALA A 129 -7.61 -0.22 15.77
C ALA A 129 -7.04 -1.54 16.27
N GLU A 130 -7.27 -2.65 15.56
CA GLU A 130 -6.81 -3.99 15.97
C GLU A 130 -5.29 -4.13 15.94
N LEU A 131 -4.62 -3.50 14.96
CA LEU A 131 -3.16 -3.54 14.81
C LEU A 131 -2.45 -2.43 15.61
N GLY A 132 -3.20 -1.52 16.25
CA GLY A 132 -2.64 -0.42 17.03
C GLY A 132 -1.77 0.54 16.21
N LEU A 133 -2.23 0.90 14.99
CA LEU A 133 -1.47 1.78 14.07
C LEU A 133 -1.80 3.26 14.37
N THR A 134 -1.01 3.88 15.24
CA THR A 134 -1.20 5.29 15.64
C THR A 134 -0.85 6.27 14.54
N ASN A 135 0.04 5.88 13.63
CA ASN A 135 0.52 6.64 12.48
C ASN A 135 -0.37 6.52 11.22
N LEU A 136 -1.52 5.85 11.33
CA LEU A 136 -2.46 5.63 10.21
C LEU A 136 -3.72 6.48 10.37
N SER A 137 -4.17 7.09 9.28
CA SER A 137 -5.46 7.78 9.16
C SER A 137 -6.28 7.19 8.02
N VAL A 138 -7.62 7.32 8.08
CA VAL A 138 -8.53 6.80 7.05
C VAL A 138 -9.49 7.92 6.64
N VAL A 139 -9.59 8.16 5.33
CA VAL A 139 -10.47 9.18 4.74
C VAL A 139 -11.36 8.54 3.68
N THR A 140 -12.66 8.69 3.84
CA THR A 140 -13.64 8.22 2.85
C THR A 140 -14.02 9.37 1.92
N GLY A 141 -13.85 9.20 0.63
CA GLY A 141 -14.21 10.21 -0.36
C GLY A 141 -13.45 10.06 -1.67
N ARG A 142 -13.84 10.87 -2.65
CA ARG A 142 -13.17 10.95 -3.94
C ARG A 142 -11.89 11.77 -3.79
N VAL A 143 -10.76 11.25 -4.26
CA VAL A 143 -9.44 11.89 -4.07
C VAL A 143 -9.40 13.31 -4.64
N GLU A 144 -10.04 13.53 -5.78
CA GLU A 144 -10.10 14.84 -6.43
C GLU A 144 -10.88 15.92 -5.65
N THR A 145 -11.62 15.52 -4.63
CA THR A 145 -12.37 16.44 -3.75
C THR A 145 -11.68 16.73 -2.43
N LEU A 146 -10.62 16.02 -2.10
CA LEU A 146 -9.88 16.20 -0.85
C LEU A 146 -9.11 17.51 -0.86
N LYS A 147 -9.15 18.23 0.26
CA LYS A 147 -8.48 19.52 0.44
C LYS A 147 -7.50 19.45 1.60
N PRO A 148 -6.24 19.86 1.39
CA PRO A 148 -5.29 20.02 2.48
C PRO A 148 -5.80 21.01 3.53
N GLY A 149 -5.65 20.63 4.81
CA GLY A 149 -6.17 21.40 5.95
C GLY A 149 -7.66 21.25 6.23
N VAL A 150 -8.40 20.44 5.45
CA VAL A 150 -9.84 20.15 5.66
C VAL A 150 -10.06 18.65 5.84
N GLU A 151 -10.09 17.88 4.74
CA GLU A 151 -10.28 16.42 4.81
C GLU A 151 -8.97 15.67 5.07
N VAL A 152 -7.85 16.25 4.67
CA VAL A 152 -6.49 15.71 4.90
C VAL A 152 -5.63 16.80 5.57
N PRO A 153 -4.63 16.41 6.41
CA PRO A 153 -3.90 17.39 7.22
C PRO A 153 -3.08 18.39 6.38
N ALA A 154 -2.45 17.93 5.31
CA ALA A 154 -1.61 18.74 4.41
C ALA A 154 -1.49 18.05 3.04
N LYS A 155 -0.65 18.59 2.16
CA LYS A 155 -0.15 17.88 0.98
C LYS A 155 0.83 16.79 1.40
N PHE A 156 1.05 15.80 0.53
CA PHE A 156 1.79 14.58 0.81
C PHE A 156 3.12 14.52 0.05
N ASP A 157 4.14 14.00 0.73
CA ASP A 157 5.45 13.74 0.12
C ASP A 157 5.39 12.56 -0.84
N VAL A 158 4.58 11.57 -0.51
CA VAL A 158 4.37 10.35 -1.30
C VAL A 158 2.87 10.13 -1.52
N ILE A 159 2.45 10.08 -2.76
CA ILE A 159 1.10 9.61 -3.11
C ILE A 159 1.24 8.28 -3.84
N VAL A 160 0.73 7.20 -3.27
CA VAL A 160 0.85 5.86 -3.84
C VAL A 160 -0.51 5.30 -4.22
N SER A 161 -0.55 4.47 -5.25
CA SER A 161 -1.72 3.63 -5.58
C SER A 161 -1.31 2.35 -6.26
N ARG A 162 -2.07 1.28 -5.99
CA ARG A 162 -1.92 -0.03 -6.63
C ARG A 162 -3.04 -0.34 -7.62
N ALA A 163 -4.10 0.43 -7.65
CA ALA A 163 -5.37 0.03 -8.27
C ALA A 163 -5.83 0.93 -9.43
N PHE A 164 -5.11 2.00 -9.76
CA PHE A 164 -5.50 2.84 -10.88
C PHE A 164 -5.23 2.15 -12.22
N ALA A 165 -6.25 2.12 -13.08
CA ALA A 165 -6.17 1.53 -14.41
C ALA A 165 -5.21 2.33 -15.31
N GLU A 166 -5.34 3.67 -15.34
CA GLU A 166 -4.55 4.58 -16.16
C GLU A 166 -3.69 5.52 -15.29
N LEU A 167 -2.41 5.66 -15.63
CA LEU A 167 -1.47 6.53 -14.93
C LEU A 167 -1.84 8.01 -15.06
N ALA A 168 -2.30 8.42 -16.25
CA ALA A 168 -2.73 9.79 -16.50
C ALA A 168 -3.91 10.22 -15.62
N ASP A 169 -4.88 9.32 -15.41
CA ASP A 169 -6.03 9.58 -14.53
C ASP A 169 -5.56 9.72 -13.09
N PHE A 170 -4.70 8.82 -12.63
CA PHE A 170 -4.15 8.86 -11.28
C PHE A 170 -3.45 10.21 -11.01
N VAL A 171 -2.56 10.61 -11.91
CA VAL A 171 -1.85 11.90 -11.81
C VAL A 171 -2.82 13.07 -11.80
N THR A 172 -3.76 13.10 -12.74
CA THR A 172 -4.74 14.19 -12.88
C THR A 172 -5.57 14.36 -11.60
N LEU A 173 -6.06 13.26 -11.03
CA LEU A 173 -6.94 13.29 -9.87
C LEU A 173 -6.21 13.58 -8.55
N ALA A 174 -4.93 13.22 -8.43
CA ALA A 174 -4.19 13.31 -7.18
C ALA A 174 -3.15 14.45 -7.10
N ARG A 175 -2.76 15.06 -8.25
CA ARG A 175 -1.66 16.03 -8.32
C ARG A 175 -1.78 17.23 -7.39
N HIS A 176 -2.99 17.70 -7.11
CA HIS A 176 -3.23 18.84 -6.22
C HIS A 176 -2.88 18.58 -4.75
N LEU A 177 -2.72 17.28 -4.39
CA LEU A 177 -2.34 16.82 -3.05
C LEU A 177 -0.83 16.54 -2.91
N VAL A 178 -0.05 16.67 -3.99
CA VAL A 178 1.40 16.45 -3.97
C VAL A 178 2.08 17.65 -3.31
N ALA A 179 2.96 17.40 -2.33
CA ALA A 179 3.81 18.42 -1.73
C ALA A 179 4.85 18.95 -2.74
N GLU A 180 5.46 20.11 -2.48
CA GLU A 180 6.40 20.77 -3.39
C GLU A 180 7.53 19.85 -3.90
N LYS A 181 8.06 18.99 -3.03
CA LYS A 181 9.11 18.01 -3.35
C LYS A 181 8.59 16.57 -3.39
N GLY A 182 7.26 16.42 -3.35
CA GLY A 182 6.61 15.12 -3.34
C GLY A 182 6.53 14.49 -4.73
N ALA A 183 6.15 13.21 -4.75
CA ALA A 183 5.97 12.45 -5.99
C ALA A 183 4.78 11.50 -5.92
N ILE A 184 4.29 11.12 -7.10
CA ILE A 184 3.26 10.10 -7.27
C ILE A 184 3.94 8.78 -7.62
N TRP A 185 3.55 7.71 -6.92
CA TRP A 185 4.14 6.38 -7.04
C TRP A 185 3.07 5.37 -7.44
N ALA A 186 3.11 4.91 -8.69
CA ALA A 186 2.14 3.96 -9.21
C ALA A 186 2.70 2.54 -9.23
N MET A 187 2.03 1.60 -8.54
CA MET A 187 2.31 0.19 -8.64
C MET A 187 1.59 -0.40 -9.86
N LYS A 188 2.34 -0.97 -10.80
CA LYS A 188 1.85 -1.53 -12.06
C LYS A 188 2.29 -2.99 -12.20
N GLY A 189 1.50 -3.79 -12.89
CA GLY A 189 1.88 -5.14 -13.29
C GLY A 189 2.92 -5.08 -14.41
N VAL A 190 2.47 -4.93 -15.64
CA VAL A 190 3.33 -4.78 -16.81
C VAL A 190 3.92 -3.37 -16.85
N ARG A 191 5.09 -3.23 -17.49
CA ARG A 191 5.72 -1.92 -17.72
C ARG A 191 4.77 -1.02 -18.52
N PRO A 192 4.42 0.18 -18.02
CA PRO A 192 3.34 0.98 -18.59
C PRO A 192 3.83 2.02 -19.61
N ASP A 193 4.66 1.62 -20.59
CA ASP A 193 5.27 2.57 -21.53
C ASP A 193 4.24 3.43 -22.27
N GLY A 194 3.15 2.84 -22.79
CA GLY A 194 2.10 3.58 -23.43
C GLY A 194 1.26 4.48 -22.52
N GLU A 195 1.20 4.21 -21.19
CA GLU A 195 0.55 5.11 -20.24
C GLU A 195 1.45 6.32 -19.93
N ILE A 196 2.77 6.11 -19.91
CA ILE A 196 3.75 7.18 -19.66
C ILE A 196 3.72 8.22 -20.77
N GLU A 197 3.56 7.80 -22.03
CA GLU A 197 3.43 8.70 -23.16
C GLU A 197 2.18 9.62 -23.08
N ARG A 198 1.18 9.20 -22.29
CA ARG A 198 -0.09 9.93 -22.10
C ARG A 198 -0.15 10.72 -20.80
N LEU A 199 0.97 10.87 -20.09
CA LEU A 199 1.01 11.67 -18.87
C LEU A 199 0.55 13.11 -19.14
N PRO A 200 -0.22 13.72 -18.23
CA PRO A 200 -0.68 15.08 -18.39
C PRO A 200 0.47 16.09 -18.37
N ALA A 201 0.29 17.20 -19.06
CA ALA A 201 1.26 18.29 -19.08
C ALA A 201 1.66 18.73 -17.66
N GLY A 202 2.93 19.08 -17.46
CA GLY A 202 3.49 19.40 -16.16
C GLY A 202 3.71 18.19 -15.27
N SER A 203 3.82 16.99 -15.86
CA SER A 203 4.21 15.77 -15.15
C SER A 203 5.06 14.86 -16.02
N HIS A 204 6.00 14.14 -15.45
CA HIS A 204 6.87 13.21 -16.16
C HIS A 204 7.28 12.02 -15.28
N ALA A 205 7.48 10.87 -15.92
CA ALA A 205 8.01 9.70 -15.26
C ALA A 205 9.51 9.92 -14.99
N LYS A 206 9.89 10.05 -13.72
CA LYS A 206 11.28 10.21 -13.31
C LYS A 206 12.04 8.88 -13.39
N GLN A 207 11.39 7.80 -12.98
CA GLN A 207 11.96 6.46 -13.08
C GLN A 207 10.88 5.38 -13.15
N ILE A 208 11.25 4.24 -13.71
CA ILE A 208 10.45 3.02 -13.76
C ILE A 208 11.31 1.91 -13.18
N ILE A 209 10.89 1.37 -12.06
CA ILE A 209 11.62 0.34 -11.32
C ILE A 209 10.92 -0.99 -11.54
N ARG A 210 11.63 -2.00 -12.02
CA ARG A 210 11.14 -3.37 -12.02
C ARG A 210 11.26 -3.93 -10.60
N LEU A 211 10.13 -4.29 -10.01
CA LEU A 211 10.10 -4.86 -8.67
C LEU A 211 10.28 -6.38 -8.74
N LYS A 212 11.04 -6.92 -7.78
CA LYS A 212 11.07 -8.35 -7.49
C LYS A 212 10.17 -8.59 -6.28
N VAL A 213 9.12 -9.38 -6.48
CA VAL A 213 8.23 -9.79 -5.39
C VAL A 213 8.51 -11.24 -5.06
N PRO A 214 8.96 -11.57 -3.83
CA PRO A 214 9.27 -12.94 -3.45
C PRO A 214 8.09 -13.88 -3.67
N SER A 215 8.35 -15.06 -4.19
CA SER A 215 7.34 -16.10 -4.48
C SER A 215 6.26 -15.70 -5.50
N LEU A 216 6.44 -14.62 -6.26
CA LEU A 216 5.51 -14.17 -7.29
C LEU A 216 6.17 -14.23 -8.68
N GLU A 217 5.66 -15.08 -9.56
CA GLU A 217 6.11 -15.19 -10.96
C GLU A 217 5.36 -14.22 -11.90
N ALA A 218 5.12 -13.00 -11.46
CA ALA A 218 4.45 -11.98 -12.27
C ALA A 218 5.27 -10.70 -12.29
N GLU A 219 5.21 -9.99 -13.42
CA GLU A 219 5.87 -8.69 -13.51
C GLU A 219 5.25 -7.68 -12.56
N ARG A 220 6.09 -6.88 -11.94
CA ARG A 220 5.72 -5.73 -11.12
C ARG A 220 6.64 -4.57 -11.40
N HIS A 221 6.05 -3.39 -11.48
CA HIS A 221 6.77 -2.14 -11.69
C HIS A 221 6.29 -1.08 -10.71
N LEU A 222 7.21 -0.23 -10.31
CA LEU A 222 6.93 0.98 -9.57
C LEU A 222 7.34 2.17 -10.44
N VAL A 223 6.41 3.07 -10.71
CA VAL A 223 6.63 4.28 -11.51
C VAL A 223 6.62 5.49 -10.60
N GLU A 224 7.72 6.23 -10.57
CA GLU A 224 7.78 7.54 -9.92
C GLU A 224 7.44 8.63 -10.95
N VAL A 225 6.39 9.39 -10.67
CA VAL A 225 5.99 10.55 -11.46
C VAL A 225 6.20 11.81 -10.61
N THR A 226 6.96 12.75 -11.13
CA THR A 226 7.16 14.07 -10.55
C THR A 226 6.35 15.12 -11.31
N LEU A 227 6.04 16.19 -10.62
CA LEU A 227 5.34 17.35 -11.19
C LEU A 227 6.34 18.48 -11.41
N ASP A 228 6.14 19.24 -12.50
CA ASP A 228 6.90 20.46 -12.70
C ASP A 228 6.56 21.45 -11.59
N VAL A 229 7.57 22.10 -11.04
CA VAL A 229 7.36 23.20 -10.09
C VAL A 229 6.79 24.37 -10.88
N ASP A 230 5.60 24.83 -10.52
CA ASP A 230 5.04 26.05 -11.10
C ASP A 230 6.03 27.19 -10.88
N SER A 231 6.57 27.74 -11.99
CA SER A 231 7.56 28.83 -12.03
C SER A 231 6.93 30.16 -11.64
#